data_94cb46d7bbe02bbaa0dee40d8fef85db
#
_entry.id   94cb46d7bbe02bbaa0dee40d8fef85db
#
_cell.length_a   1.000
_cell.length_b   1.000
_cell.length_c   1.000
_cell.angle_alpha   90.00
_cell.angle_beta   90.00
_cell.angle_gamma   90.00
#
_symmetry.space_group_name_H-M   'P 1'
#
loop_
_entity.id
_entity.type
_entity.pdbx_description
1 polymer ?
#
loop_
_entity_poly.entity_id
_entity_poly.type
_entity_poly.pdbx_seq_one_letter_code
_entity_poly.pdbx_strand_id
1 'polypeptide(L)'
;MPTLRYKIIPVFSLLLFLFSGQLLVAYGQLKSDSVTVSGRIKNLTIQLYRQSPNVTISRNNILQASRELARPAPLEPDGSFKVTLPLVYPYEELYFNFGQISTAFLASAGTIEIALDADSLFLSDAPFRFSGANAQVNNQLTRYKVFEFKNKPKADGRQLTRKVEGRSAEDSRKILTNEFITTYEKYRETHEILPLLDQYIKSGVKYEVAAFLYDKASAEQDTRLETNVPISNLRPANDLFLTVQRATALERFSLYAASRIADQDGRGIPVGTFANLVDRYIRDLSETERARINELKTGRTGTNRDMPMLQRILQRHQDTLAKLLVYETRMSHLRKVVDTTGLDYLKANFLATNLPTIELKNQELLYQHIMPQVGDPHYRLSLEELYRLEVKDSATINAVAAKFSKQINQPVEVLSGVTLLRSSRYGKELIEQFQAQAQGRLIYVLAWSPDVEASRLELQAARALQEQLGSRDILFVYVGTSETSTELWRESVAKNKAKGLHVFVETDQFDSLIALMRSDVVPAATLLGRDGKFIKRDAPLPSKPDEVLKLLREK
;
A
#
# COMPACT_ATOMS: atom_id res chain seq x y z
N MET A 1 34.86 59.94 43.80
CA MET A 1 33.57 59.23 43.81
C MET A 1 33.25 58.81 42.39
N PRO A 2 33.37 57.55 42.02
CA PRO A 2 32.99 57.08 40.71
C PRO A 2 31.60 56.40 40.80
N THR A 3 30.72 56.78 39.93
CA THR A 3 29.35 56.28 39.77
C THR A 3 29.33 54.97 39.01
N LEU A 4 28.90 53.91 39.67
CA LEU A 4 28.64 52.60 39.07
C LEU A 4 27.36 52.67 38.19
N ARG A 5 27.51 52.48 36.88
CA ARG A 5 26.39 52.25 35.96
C ARG A 5 26.14 50.76 35.84
N TYR A 6 25.05 50.28 36.43
CA TYR A 6 24.51 48.93 36.17
C TYR A 6 23.91 48.85 34.79
N LYS A 7 24.44 47.97 33.94
CA LYS A 7 23.81 47.52 32.69
C LYS A 7 22.72 46.51 33.02
N ILE A 8 21.48 46.93 32.88
CA ILE A 8 20.33 46.06 32.92
C ILE A 8 20.29 45.35 31.54
N ILE A 9 20.69 44.10 31.48
CA ILE A 9 20.48 43.21 30.32
C ILE A 9 19.03 42.75 30.38
N PRO A 10 18.24 42.87 29.28
CA PRO A 10 16.84 42.51 29.34
C PRO A 10 16.67 41.00 29.39
N VAL A 11 16.28 40.50 30.56
CA VAL A 11 15.86 39.11 30.83
C VAL A 11 14.59 38.73 30.02
N PHE A 12 14.00 39.68 29.28
CA PHE A 12 12.78 39.49 28.52
C PHE A 12 12.98 38.71 27.20
N SER A 13 14.20 38.59 26.68
CA SER A 13 14.45 37.85 25.42
C SER A 13 14.60 36.32 25.63
N LEU A 14 14.85 35.86 26.86
CA LEU A 14 15.02 34.43 27.14
C LEU A 14 13.69 33.73 27.43
N LEU A 15 12.66 34.46 27.84
CA LEU A 15 11.33 33.91 28.11
C LEU A 15 10.47 33.75 26.83
N LEU A 16 10.77 34.46 25.75
CA LEU A 16 10.07 34.29 24.48
C LEU A 16 10.55 33.06 23.67
N PHE A 17 11.75 32.57 23.94
CA PHE A 17 12.27 31.34 23.29
C PHE A 17 11.82 30.05 23.98
N LEU A 18 11.31 30.12 25.21
CA LEU A 18 10.78 28.96 25.94
C LEU A 18 9.29 28.74 25.71
N PHE A 19 8.56 29.72 25.15
CA PHE A 19 7.13 29.57 24.85
C PHE A 19 6.84 29.22 23.38
N SER A 20 7.81 29.33 22.47
CA SER A 20 7.64 28.90 21.08
C SER A 20 7.89 27.40 20.85
N GLY A 21 8.33 26.66 21.88
CA GLY A 21 8.62 25.22 21.82
C GLY A 21 7.54 24.31 22.40
N GLN A 22 6.42 24.83 22.91
CA GLN A 22 5.40 24.03 23.62
C GLN A 22 3.98 24.10 23.05
N LEU A 23 3.83 24.35 21.76
CA LEU A 23 2.63 23.93 21.04
C LEU A 23 2.90 22.66 20.22
N LEU A 24 3.69 21.76 20.72
CA LEU A 24 3.48 20.33 20.52
C LEU A 24 2.22 20.01 21.33
N VAL A 25 1.08 20.10 20.66
CA VAL A 25 -0.16 19.49 21.12
C VAL A 25 0.22 18.09 21.56
N ALA A 26 0.11 17.81 22.85
CA ALA A 26 0.20 16.47 23.39
C ALA A 26 -1.00 15.67 22.85
N TYR A 27 -0.94 15.28 21.57
CA TYR A 27 -1.67 14.14 21.07
C TYR A 27 -1.13 12.98 21.89
N GLY A 28 -1.94 12.49 22.83
CA GLY A 28 -1.61 11.30 23.58
C GLY A 28 -1.13 10.28 22.56
N GLN A 29 0.17 9.99 22.55
CA GLN A 29 0.70 8.89 21.77
C GLN A 29 -0.02 7.66 22.29
N LEU A 30 -0.99 7.16 21.53
CA LEU A 30 -1.45 5.79 21.72
C LEU A 30 -0.19 4.95 21.59
N LYS A 31 0.27 4.45 22.72
CA LYS A 31 1.39 3.51 22.76
C LYS A 31 0.87 2.29 21.98
N SER A 32 1.40 2.06 20.79
CA SER A 32 1.05 0.86 20.05
C SER A 32 1.44 -0.33 20.90
N ASP A 33 0.49 -1.19 21.19
CA ASP A 33 0.78 -2.49 21.79
C ASP A 33 1.68 -3.28 20.85
N SER A 34 2.32 -4.31 21.34
CA SER A 34 3.14 -5.18 20.51
C SER A 34 2.90 -6.65 20.84
N VAL A 35 3.01 -7.48 19.83
CA VAL A 35 3.05 -8.94 19.98
C VAL A 35 4.43 -9.45 19.62
N THR A 36 4.96 -10.35 20.46
CA THR A 36 6.14 -11.14 20.12
C THR A 36 5.66 -12.52 19.67
N VAL A 37 5.91 -12.84 18.42
CA VAL A 37 5.67 -14.17 17.86
C VAL A 37 6.99 -14.91 17.85
N SER A 38 7.03 -16.04 18.55
CA SER A 38 8.18 -16.94 18.60
C SER A 38 7.73 -18.35 18.31
N GLY A 39 8.65 -19.24 18.05
CA GLY A 39 8.29 -20.63 17.85
C GLY A 39 9.45 -21.49 17.41
N ARG A 40 9.11 -22.74 17.08
CA ARG A 40 10.08 -23.70 16.62
C ARG A 40 9.47 -24.63 15.58
N ILE A 41 10.21 -24.84 14.49
CA ILE A 41 9.91 -25.89 13.51
C ILE A 41 10.73 -27.10 13.91
N LYS A 42 10.03 -28.15 14.40
CA LYS A 42 10.64 -29.44 14.73
C LYS A 42 10.90 -30.23 13.45
N ASN A 43 11.86 -31.14 13.52
CA ASN A 43 12.22 -32.04 12.40
C ASN A 43 12.55 -31.29 11.10
N LEU A 44 13.13 -30.08 11.23
CA LEU A 44 13.53 -29.24 10.11
C LEU A 44 14.69 -29.90 9.38
N THR A 45 14.46 -30.36 8.14
CA THR A 45 15.54 -30.91 7.31
C THR A 45 16.39 -29.81 6.69
N ILE A 46 17.66 -30.12 6.36
CA ILE A 46 18.56 -29.19 5.66
C ILE A 46 17.95 -28.72 4.34
N GLN A 47 17.21 -29.57 3.64
CA GLN A 47 16.54 -29.22 2.40
C GLN A 47 15.42 -28.19 2.62
N LEU A 48 14.56 -28.39 3.60
CA LEU A 48 13.50 -27.43 3.97
C LEU A 48 14.10 -26.10 4.43
N TYR A 49 15.16 -26.15 5.24
CA TYR A 49 15.85 -24.93 5.66
C TYR A 49 16.43 -24.14 4.49
N ARG A 50 17.05 -24.82 3.49
CA ARG A 50 17.59 -24.15 2.31
C ARG A 50 16.50 -23.57 1.40
N GLN A 51 15.34 -24.22 1.33
CA GLN A 51 14.19 -23.73 0.54
C GLN A 51 13.50 -22.54 1.21
N SER A 52 13.43 -22.53 2.53
CA SER A 52 12.74 -21.51 3.33
C SER A 52 13.55 -21.15 4.58
N PRO A 53 14.59 -20.31 4.47
CA PRO A 53 15.46 -19.96 5.59
C PRO A 53 14.81 -19.00 6.58
N ASN A 54 13.60 -18.53 6.29
CA ASN A 54 12.84 -17.60 7.11
C ASN A 54 11.41 -18.09 7.31
N VAL A 55 10.87 -17.78 8.47
CA VAL A 55 9.43 -17.68 8.70
C VAL A 55 9.03 -16.24 8.40
N THR A 56 7.86 -16.04 7.83
CA THR A 56 7.30 -14.70 7.64
C THR A 56 6.03 -14.57 8.44
N ILE A 57 5.96 -13.56 9.31
CA ILE A 57 4.71 -13.15 9.95
C ILE A 57 4.20 -11.92 9.23
N SER A 58 2.93 -11.98 8.82
CA SER A 58 2.32 -10.89 8.04
C SER A 58 0.94 -10.53 8.55
N ARG A 59 0.48 -9.35 8.19
CA ARG A 59 -0.87 -8.82 8.47
C ARG A 59 -1.31 -7.85 7.39
N ASN A 60 -2.60 -7.61 7.31
CA ASN A 60 -3.16 -6.56 6.45
C ASN A 60 -3.17 -5.21 7.18
N ASN A 61 -3.13 -4.13 6.43
CA ASN A 61 -3.39 -2.80 6.94
C ASN A 61 -4.84 -2.41 6.68
N ILE A 62 -5.50 -1.76 7.65
CA ILE A 62 -6.92 -1.38 7.54
C ILE A 62 -7.22 -0.41 6.38
N LEU A 63 -6.22 0.34 5.93
CA LEU A 63 -6.32 1.32 4.84
C LEU A 63 -5.96 0.75 3.47
N GLN A 64 -5.33 -0.44 3.42
CA GLN A 64 -4.91 -1.14 2.19
C GLN A 64 -5.07 -2.65 2.40
N ALA A 65 -6.26 -3.17 2.13
CA ALA A 65 -6.58 -4.59 2.30
C ALA A 65 -5.72 -5.51 1.42
N SER A 66 -5.38 -5.07 0.22
CA SER A 66 -4.55 -5.81 -0.74
C SER A 66 -3.06 -5.85 -0.36
N ARG A 67 -2.60 -5.00 0.56
CA ARG A 67 -1.19 -4.92 0.96
C ARG A 67 -0.93 -5.73 2.20
N GLU A 68 -0.18 -6.81 2.05
CA GLU A 68 0.31 -7.62 3.15
C GLU A 68 1.61 -7.02 3.71
N LEU A 69 1.60 -6.70 5.01
CA LEU A 69 2.77 -6.18 5.72
C LEU A 69 3.56 -7.35 6.31
N ALA A 70 4.56 -7.83 5.58
CA ALA A 70 5.35 -8.99 5.93
C ALA A 70 6.57 -8.63 6.77
N ARG A 71 6.84 -9.42 7.82
CA ARG A 71 8.03 -9.36 8.67
C ARG A 71 8.74 -10.70 8.67
N PRO A 72 9.87 -10.83 7.96
CA PRO A 72 10.66 -12.04 7.99
C PRO A 72 11.33 -12.22 9.36
N ALA A 73 11.32 -13.45 9.84
CA ALA A 73 12.04 -13.92 11.00
C ALA A 73 13.00 -15.02 10.57
N PRO A 74 14.32 -14.80 10.57
CA PRO A 74 15.29 -15.82 10.25
C PRO A 74 15.12 -17.05 11.14
N LEU A 75 15.29 -18.24 10.57
CA LEU A 75 15.34 -19.47 11.32
C LEU A 75 16.74 -19.68 11.87
N GLU A 76 16.83 -19.97 13.15
CA GLU A 76 18.06 -20.45 13.79
C GLU A 76 18.32 -21.91 13.39
N PRO A 77 19.56 -22.42 13.52
CA PRO A 77 19.88 -23.81 13.14
C PRO A 77 19.05 -24.87 13.86
N ASP A 78 18.51 -24.56 15.03
CA ASP A 78 17.64 -25.45 15.81
C ASP A 78 16.15 -25.37 15.40
N GLY A 79 15.84 -24.60 14.34
CA GLY A 79 14.50 -24.36 13.85
C GLY A 79 13.71 -23.30 14.63
N SER A 80 14.32 -22.62 15.60
CA SER A 80 13.65 -21.55 16.34
C SER A 80 13.60 -20.25 15.54
N PHE A 81 12.58 -19.41 15.82
CA PHE A 81 12.42 -18.09 15.25
C PHE A 81 11.76 -17.14 16.26
N LYS A 82 11.98 -15.84 16.08
CA LYS A 82 11.35 -14.80 16.90
C LYS A 82 11.22 -13.50 16.11
N VAL A 83 10.04 -12.87 16.22
CA VAL A 83 9.78 -11.55 15.63
C VAL A 83 8.82 -10.77 16.53
N THR A 84 8.99 -9.46 16.61
CA THR A 84 8.07 -8.55 17.32
C THR A 84 7.43 -7.60 16.32
N LEU A 85 6.09 -7.48 16.41
CA LEU A 85 5.30 -6.60 15.57
C LEU A 85 4.50 -5.62 16.41
N PRO A 86 4.36 -4.35 16.00
CA PRO A 86 3.42 -3.43 16.61
C PRO A 86 1.99 -3.85 16.24
N LEU A 87 1.06 -3.63 17.16
CA LEU A 87 -0.38 -3.82 16.94
C LEU A 87 -1.06 -2.45 16.94
N VAL A 88 -1.99 -2.26 16.03
CA VAL A 88 -2.85 -1.07 15.94
C VAL A 88 -4.19 -1.30 16.62
N TYR A 89 -4.68 -2.55 16.60
CA TYR A 89 -5.94 -2.96 17.22
C TYR A 89 -5.69 -3.93 18.37
N PRO A 90 -6.63 -4.04 19.33
CA PRO A 90 -6.52 -4.97 20.45
C PRO A 90 -6.34 -6.43 20.02
N TYR A 91 -6.98 -6.81 18.91
CA TYR A 91 -6.81 -8.10 18.26
C TYR A 91 -6.59 -7.93 16.77
N GLU A 92 -5.54 -8.54 16.24
CA GLU A 92 -5.25 -8.53 14.81
C GLU A 92 -5.10 -9.94 14.27
N GLU A 93 -5.66 -10.17 13.09
CA GLU A 93 -5.44 -11.39 12.33
C GLU A 93 -4.06 -11.35 11.70
N LEU A 94 -3.17 -12.24 12.14
CA LEU A 94 -1.84 -12.41 11.58
C LEU A 94 -1.77 -13.73 10.81
N TYR A 95 -0.83 -13.78 9.86
CA TYR A 95 -0.54 -14.97 9.06
C TYR A 95 0.87 -15.45 9.35
N PHE A 96 1.00 -16.74 9.65
CA PHE A 96 2.28 -17.43 9.72
C PHE A 96 2.52 -18.08 8.37
N ASN A 97 3.65 -17.79 7.73
CA ASN A 97 4.04 -18.34 6.44
C ASN A 97 5.41 -19.00 6.55
N PHE A 98 5.49 -20.25 6.11
CA PHE A 98 6.73 -21.03 6.01
C PHE A 98 6.70 -21.88 4.73
N GLY A 99 7.47 -21.50 3.72
CA GLY A 99 7.40 -22.11 2.41
C GLY A 99 6.00 -21.97 1.79
N GLN A 100 5.35 -23.10 1.50
CA GLN A 100 3.98 -23.13 0.97
C GLN A 100 2.90 -23.24 2.04
N ILE A 101 3.30 -23.24 3.31
CA ILE A 101 2.40 -23.41 4.44
C ILE A 101 2.01 -22.05 4.98
N SER A 102 0.72 -21.83 5.11
CA SER A 102 0.17 -20.60 5.71
C SER A 102 -0.95 -20.94 6.69
N THR A 103 -0.99 -20.23 7.82
CA THR A 103 -2.12 -20.30 8.75
C THR A 103 -2.40 -18.95 9.35
N ALA A 104 -3.69 -18.60 9.48
CA ALA A 104 -4.12 -17.41 10.20
C ALA A 104 -4.20 -17.69 11.70
N PHE A 105 -3.86 -16.71 12.51
CA PHE A 105 -4.04 -16.74 13.96
C PHE A 105 -4.37 -15.35 14.50
N LEU A 106 -5.02 -15.31 15.66
CA LEU A 106 -5.43 -14.08 16.32
C LEU A 106 -4.36 -13.65 17.31
N ALA A 107 -3.83 -12.44 17.12
CA ALA A 107 -2.81 -11.83 17.98
C ALA A 107 -3.40 -10.73 18.85
N SER A 108 -2.93 -10.65 20.09
CA SER A 108 -3.09 -9.51 21.00
C SER A 108 -1.73 -9.21 21.65
N ALA A 109 -1.66 -8.15 22.44
CA ALA A 109 -0.44 -7.80 23.18
C ALA A 109 0.08 -8.98 24.01
N GLY A 110 1.41 -9.20 23.99
CA GLY A 110 2.08 -10.28 24.71
C GLY A 110 2.93 -11.20 23.84
N THR A 111 3.09 -12.45 24.27
CA THR A 111 3.89 -13.45 23.54
C THR A 111 3.02 -14.59 23.06
N ILE A 112 3.11 -14.92 21.78
CA ILE A 112 2.49 -16.09 21.15
C ILE A 112 3.63 -17.00 20.69
N GLU A 113 3.52 -18.27 21.05
CA GLU A 113 4.48 -19.28 20.63
C GLU A 113 3.78 -20.26 19.66
N ILE A 114 4.43 -20.52 18.52
CA ILE A 114 3.94 -21.40 17.47
C ILE A 114 4.88 -22.59 17.33
N ALA A 115 4.41 -23.78 17.63
CA ALA A 115 5.11 -25.02 17.36
C ALA A 115 4.57 -25.65 16.06
N LEU A 116 5.46 -25.94 15.13
CA LEU A 116 5.19 -26.62 13.87
C LEU A 116 6.08 -27.88 13.83
N ASP A 117 5.50 -29.02 13.46
CA ASP A 117 6.24 -30.24 13.22
C ASP A 117 6.32 -30.50 11.71
N ALA A 118 7.53 -30.43 11.13
CA ALA A 118 7.75 -30.61 9.70
C ALA A 118 7.33 -32.02 9.20
N ASP A 119 7.45 -33.04 10.02
CA ASP A 119 7.01 -34.39 9.66
C ASP A 119 5.47 -34.49 9.60
N SER A 120 4.76 -33.66 10.36
CA SER A 120 3.30 -33.61 10.40
C SER A 120 2.65 -32.85 9.25
N LEU A 121 3.42 -32.11 8.45
CA LEU A 121 2.90 -31.22 7.40
C LEU A 121 2.02 -31.90 6.37
N PHE A 122 2.29 -33.19 6.09
CA PHE A 122 1.55 -34.00 5.12
C PHE A 122 0.61 -35.03 5.77
N LEU A 123 0.66 -35.13 7.11
CA LEU A 123 -0.06 -36.14 7.88
C LEU A 123 -1.20 -35.57 8.73
N SER A 124 -1.16 -34.29 9.03
CA SER A 124 -2.13 -33.61 9.90
C SER A 124 -2.74 -32.40 9.22
N ASP A 125 -4.06 -32.30 9.26
CA ASP A 125 -4.80 -31.12 8.80
C ASP A 125 -4.51 -29.86 9.66
N ALA A 126 -3.98 -30.03 10.86
CA ALA A 126 -3.66 -28.96 11.81
C ALA A 126 -2.27 -29.19 12.44
N PRO A 127 -1.17 -28.99 11.67
CA PRO A 127 0.19 -29.26 12.14
C PRO A 127 0.69 -28.23 13.17
N PHE A 128 -0.10 -27.19 13.45
CA PHE A 128 0.27 -26.08 14.33
C PHE A 128 -0.24 -26.28 15.76
N ARG A 129 0.56 -25.86 16.74
CA ARG A 129 0.15 -25.73 18.14
C ARG A 129 0.53 -24.36 18.66
N PHE A 130 -0.42 -23.67 19.25
CA PHE A 130 -0.24 -22.34 19.83
C PHE A 130 -0.15 -22.46 21.36
N SER A 131 0.79 -21.71 21.94
CA SER A 131 0.92 -21.47 23.39
C SER A 131 1.11 -19.97 23.68
N GLY A 132 0.99 -19.57 24.95
CA GLY A 132 1.01 -18.15 25.34
C GLY A 132 -0.31 -17.42 25.11
N ALA A 133 -0.24 -16.15 24.70
CA ALA A 133 -1.40 -15.29 24.50
C ALA A 133 -2.34 -15.88 23.43
N ASN A 134 -3.66 -15.90 23.71
CA ASN A 134 -4.70 -16.42 22.83
C ASN A 134 -4.56 -17.91 22.41
N ALA A 135 -3.72 -18.70 23.12
CA ALA A 135 -3.43 -20.08 22.72
C ALA A 135 -4.68 -20.94 22.51
N GLN A 136 -5.63 -20.90 23.46
CA GLN A 136 -6.87 -21.69 23.37
C GLN A 136 -7.70 -21.30 22.15
N VAL A 137 -7.86 -20.01 21.92
CA VAL A 137 -8.61 -19.46 20.78
C VAL A 137 -7.93 -19.84 19.46
N ASN A 138 -6.61 -19.70 19.35
CA ASN A 138 -5.88 -20.04 18.15
C ASN A 138 -5.89 -21.54 17.83
N ASN A 139 -5.77 -22.40 18.84
CA ASN A 139 -5.90 -23.84 18.65
C ASN A 139 -7.34 -24.23 18.23
N GLN A 140 -8.35 -23.54 18.73
CA GLN A 140 -9.73 -23.77 18.30
C GLN A 140 -9.98 -23.19 16.89
N LEU A 141 -9.45 -22.02 16.58
CA LEU A 141 -9.51 -21.40 15.25
C LEU A 141 -8.89 -22.31 14.18
N THR A 142 -7.74 -22.92 14.46
CA THR A 142 -7.10 -23.87 13.53
C THR A 142 -8.02 -25.04 13.22
N ARG A 143 -8.67 -25.64 14.24
CA ARG A 143 -9.64 -26.75 14.05
C ARG A 143 -10.86 -26.28 13.25
N TYR A 144 -11.38 -25.09 13.55
CA TYR A 144 -12.48 -24.50 12.80
C TYR A 144 -12.10 -24.27 11.33
N LYS A 145 -10.92 -23.76 11.05
CA LYS A 145 -10.46 -23.54 9.67
C LYS A 145 -10.35 -24.83 8.87
N VAL A 146 -9.89 -25.91 9.49
CA VAL A 146 -9.91 -27.25 8.87
C VAL A 146 -11.34 -27.72 8.60
N PHE A 147 -12.25 -27.54 9.58
CA PHE A 147 -13.65 -27.87 9.41
C PHE A 147 -14.31 -27.04 8.30
N GLU A 148 -14.07 -25.71 8.29
CA GLU A 148 -14.56 -24.79 7.28
C GLU A 148 -14.09 -25.21 5.89
N PHE A 149 -12.80 -25.50 5.70
CA PHE A 149 -12.24 -25.94 4.42
C PHE A 149 -12.92 -27.21 3.88
N LYS A 150 -13.23 -28.16 4.76
CA LYS A 150 -13.89 -29.43 4.38
C LYS A 150 -15.40 -29.29 4.12
N ASN A 151 -16.07 -28.35 4.78
CA ASN A 151 -17.53 -28.27 4.82
C ASN A 151 -18.13 -27.01 4.17
N LYS A 152 -17.32 -25.96 3.94
CA LYS A 152 -17.81 -24.74 3.29
C LYS A 152 -18.12 -25.05 1.82
N PRO A 153 -19.38 -24.85 1.36
CA PRO A 153 -19.68 -24.95 -0.06
C PRO A 153 -18.76 -24.02 -0.85
N LYS A 154 -18.25 -24.48 -1.98
CA LYS A 154 -17.54 -23.59 -2.91
C LYS A 154 -18.55 -22.57 -3.42
N ALA A 155 -18.59 -21.41 -2.78
CA ALA A 155 -19.51 -20.35 -3.17
C ALA A 155 -19.07 -19.82 -4.55
N ASP A 156 -19.93 -19.99 -5.55
CA ASP A 156 -19.83 -19.25 -6.79
C ASP A 156 -20.40 -17.85 -6.54
N GLY A 157 -19.55 -16.83 -6.66
CA GLY A 157 -19.96 -15.43 -6.51
C GLY A 157 -21.19 -15.08 -7.37
N ARG A 158 -21.31 -15.69 -8.57
CA ARG A 158 -22.48 -15.53 -9.43
C ARG A 158 -23.76 -16.09 -8.82
N GLN A 159 -23.69 -17.20 -8.08
CA GLN A 159 -24.86 -17.76 -7.40
C GLN A 159 -25.32 -16.84 -6.26
N LEU A 160 -24.39 -16.28 -5.49
CA LEU A 160 -24.71 -15.31 -4.44
C LEU A 160 -25.36 -14.06 -5.03
N THR A 161 -24.81 -13.51 -6.14
CA THR A 161 -25.40 -12.37 -6.82
C THR A 161 -26.84 -12.65 -7.25
N ARG A 162 -27.12 -13.80 -7.87
CA ARG A 162 -28.49 -14.21 -8.26
C ARG A 162 -29.45 -14.32 -7.08
N LYS A 163 -28.98 -14.79 -5.91
CA LYS A 163 -29.81 -14.91 -4.69
C LYS A 163 -30.31 -13.56 -4.17
N VAL A 164 -29.55 -12.48 -4.43
CA VAL A 164 -29.84 -11.14 -3.93
C VAL A 164 -30.24 -10.14 -5.03
N GLU A 165 -30.30 -10.58 -6.26
CA GLU A 165 -30.73 -9.76 -7.41
C GLU A 165 -32.15 -9.23 -7.22
N GLY A 166 -32.38 -7.93 -7.44
CA GLY A 166 -33.67 -7.27 -7.29
C GLY A 166 -34.20 -7.18 -5.85
N ARG A 167 -33.43 -7.60 -4.84
CA ARG A 167 -33.84 -7.54 -3.43
C ARG A 167 -33.41 -6.27 -2.75
N SER A 168 -34.12 -5.89 -1.68
CA SER A 168 -33.72 -4.79 -0.83
C SER A 168 -32.35 -5.05 -0.17
N ALA A 169 -31.67 -3.98 0.25
CA ALA A 169 -30.38 -4.13 0.99
C ALA A 169 -30.56 -4.95 2.27
N GLU A 170 -31.66 -4.77 2.99
CA GLU A 170 -31.96 -5.50 4.22
C GLU A 170 -32.22 -6.99 3.98
N ASP A 171 -32.98 -7.35 2.94
CA ASP A 171 -33.22 -8.75 2.58
C ASP A 171 -31.92 -9.41 2.07
N SER A 172 -31.16 -8.68 1.25
CA SER A 172 -29.84 -9.12 0.79
C SER A 172 -28.92 -9.40 1.98
N ARG A 173 -28.89 -8.49 2.98
CA ARG A 173 -28.10 -8.65 4.20
C ARG A 173 -28.48 -9.92 4.96
N LYS A 174 -29.78 -10.20 5.15
CA LYS A 174 -30.26 -11.41 5.83
C LYS A 174 -29.83 -12.69 5.09
N ILE A 175 -30.03 -12.71 3.77
CA ILE A 175 -29.67 -13.87 2.92
C ILE A 175 -28.17 -14.13 3.01
N LEU A 176 -27.34 -13.09 2.79
CA LEU A 176 -25.88 -13.22 2.81
C LEU A 176 -25.36 -13.62 4.19
N THR A 177 -25.92 -13.05 5.27
CA THR A 177 -25.55 -13.45 6.63
C THR A 177 -25.78 -14.93 6.85
N ASN A 178 -26.95 -15.45 6.45
CA ASN A 178 -27.25 -16.88 6.58
C ASN A 178 -26.29 -17.74 5.74
N GLU A 179 -25.99 -17.34 4.51
CA GLU A 179 -25.06 -18.09 3.66
C GLU A 179 -23.66 -18.18 4.27
N PHE A 180 -23.12 -17.05 4.73
CA PHE A 180 -21.73 -17.00 5.23
C PHE A 180 -21.59 -17.63 6.62
N ILE A 181 -22.63 -17.61 7.47
CA ILE A 181 -22.56 -18.15 8.83
C ILE A 181 -22.89 -19.65 8.92
N THR A 182 -23.55 -20.22 7.92
CA THR A 182 -24.07 -21.60 7.96
C THR A 182 -23.02 -22.64 8.35
N THR A 183 -21.81 -22.55 7.80
CA THR A 183 -20.72 -23.51 8.12
C THR A 183 -20.28 -23.39 9.58
N TYR A 184 -20.26 -22.17 10.10
CA TYR A 184 -19.92 -21.92 11.50
C TYR A 184 -21.02 -22.43 12.45
N GLU A 185 -22.29 -22.22 12.13
CA GLU A 185 -23.38 -22.73 12.97
C GLU A 185 -23.36 -24.28 13.04
N LYS A 186 -23.07 -24.96 11.93
CA LYS A 186 -22.84 -26.43 11.95
C LYS A 186 -21.67 -26.86 12.85
N TYR A 187 -20.60 -26.06 12.88
CA TYR A 187 -19.47 -26.31 13.77
C TYR A 187 -19.87 -26.16 15.25
N ARG A 188 -20.69 -25.14 15.58
CA ARG A 188 -21.20 -24.88 16.92
C ARG A 188 -22.12 -25.99 17.45
N GLU A 189 -22.88 -26.69 16.60
CA GLU A 189 -23.75 -27.78 16.99
C GLU A 189 -22.98 -28.95 17.67
N THR A 190 -21.70 -29.10 17.34
CA THR A 190 -20.87 -30.23 17.78
C THR A 190 -19.68 -29.85 18.64
N HIS A 191 -19.42 -28.54 18.81
CA HIS A 191 -18.26 -28.04 19.53
C HIS A 191 -18.64 -26.88 20.46
N GLU A 192 -18.10 -26.89 21.68
CA GLU A 192 -18.16 -25.74 22.56
C GLU A 192 -17.24 -24.63 22.04
N ILE A 193 -17.77 -23.42 21.90
CA ILE A 193 -17.06 -22.30 21.27
C ILE A 193 -16.63 -21.29 22.31
N LEU A 194 -15.35 -20.91 22.26
CA LEU A 194 -14.81 -19.83 23.08
C LEU A 194 -15.44 -18.48 22.66
N PRO A 195 -15.85 -17.62 23.61
CA PRO A 195 -16.52 -16.36 23.31
C PRO A 195 -15.74 -15.45 22.34
N LEU A 196 -14.42 -15.39 22.47
CA LEU A 196 -13.57 -14.57 21.61
C LEU A 196 -13.56 -15.11 20.16
N LEU A 197 -13.58 -16.43 19.97
CA LEU A 197 -13.68 -17.03 18.64
C LEU A 197 -15.05 -16.76 18.00
N ASP A 198 -16.14 -16.87 18.79
CA ASP A 198 -17.49 -16.53 18.33
C ASP A 198 -17.57 -15.08 17.83
N GLN A 199 -17.04 -14.14 18.62
CA GLN A 199 -16.99 -12.73 18.24
C GLN A 199 -16.16 -12.50 16.98
N TYR A 200 -14.99 -13.12 16.87
CA TYR A 200 -14.10 -12.99 15.71
C TYR A 200 -14.79 -13.49 14.43
N ILE A 201 -15.42 -14.67 14.47
CA ILE A 201 -16.08 -15.25 13.29
C ILE A 201 -17.30 -14.42 12.89
N LYS A 202 -18.15 -14.01 13.84
CA LYS A 202 -19.31 -13.17 13.57
C LYS A 202 -18.94 -11.79 13.04
N SER A 203 -17.84 -11.20 13.53
CA SER A 203 -17.27 -9.97 12.98
C SER A 203 -16.83 -10.18 11.53
N GLY A 204 -16.12 -11.26 11.22
CA GLY A 204 -15.72 -11.60 9.86
C GLY A 204 -16.92 -11.71 8.90
N VAL A 205 -17.96 -12.47 9.29
CA VAL A 205 -19.20 -12.60 8.49
C VAL A 205 -19.87 -11.26 8.25
N LYS A 206 -19.96 -10.40 9.28
CA LYS A 206 -20.55 -9.06 9.15
C LYS A 206 -19.83 -8.23 8.08
N TYR A 207 -18.51 -8.25 8.08
CA TYR A 207 -17.72 -7.48 7.11
C TYR A 207 -17.74 -8.10 5.71
N GLU A 208 -17.77 -9.41 5.59
CA GLU A 208 -17.94 -10.10 4.30
C GLU A 208 -19.28 -9.75 3.65
N VAL A 209 -20.37 -9.71 4.43
CA VAL A 209 -21.69 -9.23 3.99
C VAL A 209 -21.64 -7.77 3.56
N ALA A 210 -20.99 -6.90 4.34
CA ALA A 210 -20.89 -5.48 4.02
C ALA A 210 -20.11 -5.24 2.72
N ALA A 211 -18.99 -5.93 2.51
CA ALA A 211 -18.22 -5.86 1.28
C ALA A 211 -19.07 -6.22 0.05
N PHE A 212 -19.81 -7.31 0.13
CA PHE A 212 -20.71 -7.74 -0.93
C PHE A 212 -21.81 -6.71 -1.23
N LEU A 213 -22.40 -6.11 -0.20
CA LEU A 213 -23.45 -5.08 -0.36
C LEU A 213 -22.89 -3.81 -1.02
N TYR A 214 -21.68 -3.39 -0.70
CA TYR A 214 -21.05 -2.24 -1.35
C TYR A 214 -20.73 -2.53 -2.82
N ASP A 215 -20.23 -3.74 -3.14
CA ASP A 215 -20.01 -4.15 -4.54
C ASP A 215 -21.33 -4.16 -5.33
N LYS A 216 -22.40 -4.73 -4.75
CA LYS A 216 -23.74 -4.74 -5.34
C LYS A 216 -24.27 -3.33 -5.59
N ALA A 217 -24.19 -2.46 -4.58
CA ALA A 217 -24.68 -1.08 -4.69
C ALA A 217 -23.88 -0.26 -5.72
N SER A 218 -22.57 -0.48 -5.82
CA SER A 218 -21.74 0.15 -6.84
C SER A 218 -22.16 -0.30 -8.26
N ALA A 219 -22.43 -1.59 -8.42
CA ALA A 219 -22.87 -2.13 -9.71
C ALA A 219 -24.27 -1.65 -10.12
N GLU A 220 -25.18 -1.52 -9.16
CA GLU A 220 -26.58 -1.08 -9.37
C GLU A 220 -26.76 0.45 -9.28
N GLN A 221 -25.69 1.19 -8.99
CA GLN A 221 -25.71 2.65 -8.75
C GLN A 221 -26.72 3.05 -7.64
N ASP A 222 -26.89 2.19 -6.62
CA ASP A 222 -27.81 2.43 -5.52
C ASP A 222 -27.26 3.48 -4.55
N THR A 223 -27.80 4.67 -4.59
CA THR A 223 -27.41 5.78 -3.73
C THR A 223 -27.97 5.70 -2.30
N ARG A 224 -28.86 4.75 -2.00
CA ARG A 224 -29.55 4.62 -0.71
C ARG A 224 -28.91 3.63 0.24
N LEU A 225 -27.88 2.91 -0.20
CA LEU A 225 -27.26 1.84 0.62
C LEU A 225 -26.78 2.37 1.98
N GLU A 226 -26.21 3.56 2.02
CA GLU A 226 -25.70 4.15 3.28
C GLU A 226 -26.77 4.37 4.34
N THR A 227 -28.01 4.59 3.93
CA THR A 227 -29.14 4.70 4.87
C THR A 227 -29.43 3.35 5.54
N ASN A 228 -29.20 2.24 4.81
CA ASN A 228 -29.50 0.89 5.27
C ASN A 228 -28.29 0.18 5.89
N VAL A 229 -27.08 0.49 5.43
CA VAL A 229 -25.83 -0.07 5.94
C VAL A 229 -24.79 1.05 6.11
N PRO A 230 -25.01 1.97 7.07
CA PRO A 230 -24.06 3.06 7.30
C PRO A 230 -22.71 2.50 7.76
N ILE A 231 -21.63 3.18 7.38
CA ILE A 231 -20.26 2.80 7.78
C ILE A 231 -20.10 2.79 9.30
N SER A 232 -20.90 3.58 10.02
CA SER A 232 -20.98 3.52 11.48
C SER A 232 -21.35 2.13 12.00
N ASN A 233 -22.13 1.34 11.24
CA ASN A 233 -22.43 -0.05 11.56
C ASN A 233 -21.28 -1.02 11.23
N LEU A 234 -20.36 -0.63 10.35
CA LEU A 234 -19.11 -1.36 10.08
C LEU A 234 -18.06 -1.10 11.14
N ARG A 235 -18.26 -0.08 11.94
CA ARG A 235 -17.44 0.28 13.09
C ARG A 235 -18.31 0.36 14.35
N PRO A 236 -18.78 -0.77 14.88
CA PRO A 236 -19.39 -0.74 16.22
C PRO A 236 -18.32 -0.26 17.20
N ALA A 237 -18.75 0.51 18.20
CA ALA A 237 -17.87 1.07 19.23
C ALA A 237 -16.97 0.02 19.92
N ASN A 238 -17.34 -1.26 19.80
CA ASN A 238 -16.69 -2.40 20.44
C ASN A 238 -16.00 -3.36 19.44
N ASP A 239 -15.78 -2.96 18.18
CA ASP A 239 -15.07 -3.83 17.25
C ASP A 239 -13.57 -3.81 17.51
N LEU A 240 -13.11 -4.86 18.15
CA LEU A 240 -11.75 -5.02 18.64
C LEU A 240 -10.80 -5.61 17.60
N PHE A 241 -11.34 -6.10 16.46
CA PHE A 241 -10.58 -6.89 15.50
C PHE A 241 -10.12 -6.11 14.28
N LEU A 242 -8.87 -6.29 13.89
CA LEU A 242 -8.41 -6.04 12.53
C LEU A 242 -8.32 -7.39 11.80
N THR A 243 -9.18 -7.56 10.80
CA THR A 243 -9.21 -8.76 9.94
C THR A 243 -9.15 -8.34 8.47
N VAL A 244 -8.77 -9.27 7.60
CA VAL A 244 -8.79 -9.04 6.15
C VAL A 244 -10.20 -8.69 5.66
N GLN A 245 -11.25 -9.32 6.22
CA GLN A 245 -12.64 -9.04 5.85
C GLN A 245 -13.02 -7.60 6.18
N ARG A 246 -12.60 -7.08 7.34
CA ARG A 246 -12.85 -5.69 7.72
C ARG A 246 -12.13 -4.71 6.81
N ALA A 247 -10.86 -4.94 6.54
CA ALA A 247 -10.08 -4.09 5.63
C ALA A 247 -10.70 -4.09 4.22
N THR A 248 -11.09 -5.27 3.72
CA THR A 248 -11.78 -5.41 2.42
C THR A 248 -13.12 -4.67 2.39
N ALA A 249 -13.94 -4.78 3.44
CA ALA A 249 -15.23 -4.08 3.50
C ALA A 249 -15.06 -2.56 3.43
N LEU A 250 -14.05 -2.02 4.11
CA LEU A 250 -13.74 -0.59 4.07
C LEU A 250 -13.18 -0.16 2.72
N GLU A 251 -12.38 -0.99 2.07
CA GLU A 251 -11.92 -0.74 0.70
C GLU A 251 -13.09 -0.70 -0.29
N ARG A 252 -14.04 -1.67 -0.22
CA ARG A 252 -15.26 -1.67 -1.03
C ARG A 252 -16.15 -0.46 -0.75
N PHE A 253 -16.23 -0.05 0.52
CA PHE A 253 -16.89 1.22 0.86
C PHE A 253 -16.22 2.42 0.18
N SER A 254 -14.89 2.49 0.12
CA SER A 254 -14.21 3.61 -0.55
C SER A 254 -14.51 3.66 -2.05
N LEU A 255 -14.57 2.50 -2.72
CA LEU A 255 -14.96 2.40 -4.13
C LEU A 255 -16.42 2.82 -4.35
N TYR A 256 -17.32 2.36 -3.49
CA TYR A 256 -18.74 2.78 -3.50
C TYR A 256 -18.88 4.29 -3.30
N ALA A 257 -18.21 4.87 -2.30
CA ALA A 257 -18.25 6.31 -2.07
C ALA A 257 -17.69 7.11 -3.26
N ALA A 258 -16.64 6.61 -3.92
CA ALA A 258 -16.09 7.21 -5.13
C ALA A 258 -17.09 7.16 -6.29
N SER A 259 -17.80 6.05 -6.49
CA SER A 259 -18.81 5.94 -7.58
C SER A 259 -19.94 6.95 -7.40
N ARG A 260 -20.31 7.30 -6.16
CA ARG A 260 -21.37 8.29 -5.87
C ARG A 260 -21.02 9.74 -6.22
N ILE A 261 -19.75 10.04 -6.39
CA ILE A 261 -19.29 11.39 -6.75
C ILE A 261 -18.69 11.47 -8.15
N ALA A 262 -18.70 10.38 -8.92
CA ALA A 262 -18.10 10.32 -10.25
C ALA A 262 -18.63 11.42 -11.20
N ASP A 263 -19.94 11.70 -11.17
CA ASP A 263 -20.56 12.76 -11.99
C ASP A 263 -20.19 14.19 -11.54
N GLN A 264 -19.47 14.33 -10.42
CA GLN A 264 -19.06 15.64 -9.87
C GLN A 264 -17.59 15.95 -10.17
N ASP A 265 -16.88 15.03 -10.81
CA ASP A 265 -15.52 15.25 -11.28
C ASP A 265 -15.50 16.45 -12.25
N GLY A 266 -14.62 17.43 -11.97
CA GLY A 266 -14.54 18.67 -12.74
C GLY A 266 -15.24 19.88 -12.09
N ARG A 267 -16.05 19.71 -11.04
CA ARG A 267 -16.51 20.85 -10.23
C ARG A 267 -15.41 21.29 -9.30
N GLY A 268 -14.92 22.51 -9.52
CA GLY A 268 -13.84 23.08 -8.71
C GLY A 268 -14.19 23.22 -7.23
N ILE A 269 -13.16 23.37 -6.41
CA ILE A 269 -13.32 23.67 -4.98
C ILE A 269 -13.77 25.12 -4.77
N PRO A 270 -14.39 25.44 -3.61
CA PRO A 270 -14.66 26.81 -3.23
C PRO A 270 -13.38 27.66 -3.22
N VAL A 271 -13.47 28.89 -3.72
CA VAL A 271 -12.33 29.83 -3.80
C VAL A 271 -11.66 30.03 -2.45
N GLY A 272 -12.43 30.07 -1.35
CA GLY A 272 -11.88 30.15 0.01
C GLY A 272 -11.00 28.94 0.38
N THR A 273 -11.34 27.73 -0.05
CA THR A 273 -10.52 26.54 0.17
C THR A 273 -9.21 26.65 -0.60
N PHE A 274 -9.27 27.06 -1.89
CA PHE A 274 -8.06 27.35 -2.67
C PHE A 274 -7.17 28.40 -2.01
N ALA A 275 -7.76 29.53 -1.56
CA ALA A 275 -7.04 30.59 -0.87
C ALA A 275 -6.35 30.11 0.42
N ASN A 276 -7.00 29.23 1.20
CA ASN A 276 -6.40 28.61 2.37
C ASN A 276 -5.19 27.72 2.04
N LEU A 277 -5.26 26.95 0.95
CA LEU A 277 -4.13 26.14 0.50
C LEU A 277 -2.96 27.02 0.06
N VAL A 278 -3.23 28.07 -0.72
CA VAL A 278 -2.20 29.02 -1.18
C VAL A 278 -1.53 29.69 0.01
N ASP A 279 -2.28 30.21 0.96
CA ASP A 279 -1.72 30.89 2.15
C ASP A 279 -0.86 29.93 2.99
N ARG A 280 -1.28 28.68 3.12
CA ARG A 280 -0.57 27.70 3.94
C ARG A 280 0.74 27.21 3.30
N TYR A 281 0.77 27.03 1.99
CA TYR A 281 1.84 26.31 1.32
C TYR A 281 2.70 27.16 0.39
N ILE A 282 2.23 28.37 -0.02
CA ILE A 282 2.96 29.23 -0.96
C ILE A 282 3.57 30.42 -0.23
N ARG A 283 4.88 30.58 -0.31
CA ARG A 283 5.63 31.62 0.41
C ARG A 283 5.99 32.84 -0.44
N ASP A 284 6.15 32.66 -1.73
CA ASP A 284 6.64 33.65 -2.71
C ASP A 284 5.51 34.41 -3.43
N LEU A 285 4.43 34.73 -2.70
CA LEU A 285 3.36 35.59 -3.19
C LEU A 285 3.80 37.06 -3.16
N SER A 286 3.43 37.82 -4.19
CA SER A 286 3.54 39.29 -4.15
C SER A 286 2.64 39.88 -3.06
N GLU A 287 2.90 41.11 -2.64
CA GLU A 287 2.09 41.78 -1.62
C GLU A 287 0.61 41.88 -2.04
N THR A 288 0.37 42.19 -3.32
CA THR A 288 -1.00 42.29 -3.86
C THR A 288 -1.70 40.94 -3.91
N GLU A 289 -1.00 39.84 -4.30
CA GLU A 289 -1.53 38.48 -4.27
C GLU A 289 -1.85 38.06 -2.82
N ARG A 290 -0.93 38.32 -1.90
CA ARG A 290 -1.11 37.98 -0.48
C ARG A 290 -2.30 38.71 0.15
N ALA A 291 -2.45 40.01 -0.09
CA ALA A 291 -3.57 40.79 0.38
C ALA A 291 -4.90 40.21 -0.13
N ARG A 292 -4.96 39.89 -1.44
CA ARG A 292 -6.18 39.34 -2.04
C ARG A 292 -6.50 37.93 -1.57
N ILE A 293 -5.50 37.07 -1.43
CA ILE A 293 -5.66 35.71 -0.86
C ILE A 293 -6.22 35.79 0.56
N ASN A 294 -5.75 36.74 1.41
CA ASN A 294 -6.29 36.94 2.75
C ASN A 294 -7.76 37.36 2.75
N GLU A 295 -8.17 38.20 1.81
CA GLU A 295 -9.58 38.57 1.66
C GLU A 295 -10.44 37.36 1.25
N LEU A 296 -9.98 36.56 0.30
CA LEU A 296 -10.69 35.37 -0.17
C LEU A 296 -10.82 34.26 0.91
N LYS A 297 -9.84 34.16 1.83
CA LYS A 297 -9.92 33.27 3.01
C LYS A 297 -11.04 33.65 3.96
N THR A 298 -11.30 34.93 4.15
CA THR A 298 -12.31 35.44 5.11
C THR A 298 -13.76 35.38 4.61
N GLY A 299 -14.01 34.65 3.52
CA GLY A 299 -15.36 34.38 3.02
C GLY A 299 -15.90 35.43 2.05
N ARG A 300 -15.09 36.39 1.60
CA ARG A 300 -15.49 37.24 0.48
C ARG A 300 -15.60 36.37 -0.79
N THR A 301 -16.69 36.49 -1.48
CA THR A 301 -16.95 35.76 -2.71
C THR A 301 -15.92 36.14 -3.75
N GLY A 302 -15.24 35.15 -4.33
CA GLY A 302 -14.35 35.38 -5.47
C GLY A 302 -15.13 35.95 -6.65
N THR A 303 -14.54 36.86 -7.37
CA THR A 303 -15.10 37.47 -8.58
C THR A 303 -14.39 36.96 -9.82
N ASN A 304 -15.00 37.12 -10.98
CA ASN A 304 -14.35 36.79 -12.26
C ASN A 304 -12.99 37.53 -12.45
N ARG A 305 -12.79 38.66 -11.76
CA ARG A 305 -11.51 39.40 -11.79
C ARG A 305 -10.39 38.68 -11.03
N ASP A 306 -10.72 37.81 -10.09
CA ASP A 306 -9.74 37.07 -9.30
C ASP A 306 -9.21 35.84 -10.07
N MET A 307 -9.99 35.29 -11.00
CA MET A 307 -9.65 34.06 -11.72
C MET A 307 -8.30 34.10 -12.44
N PRO A 308 -7.92 35.18 -13.15
CA PRO A 308 -6.61 35.24 -13.81
C PRO A 308 -5.44 35.22 -12.82
N MET A 309 -5.59 35.82 -11.64
CA MET A 309 -4.58 35.77 -10.58
C MET A 309 -4.48 34.35 -9.99
N LEU A 310 -5.61 33.73 -9.65
CA LEU A 310 -5.65 32.40 -9.08
C LEU A 310 -5.07 31.36 -10.05
N GLN A 311 -5.39 31.48 -11.35
CA GLN A 311 -4.81 30.62 -12.40
C GLN A 311 -3.29 30.79 -12.51
N ARG A 312 -2.77 32.02 -12.48
CA ARG A 312 -1.32 32.25 -12.50
C ARG A 312 -0.61 31.67 -11.29
N ILE A 313 -1.21 31.79 -10.09
CA ILE A 313 -0.67 31.18 -8.87
C ILE A 313 -0.66 29.64 -9.03
N LEU A 314 -1.76 29.06 -9.50
CA LEU A 314 -1.86 27.62 -9.74
C LEU A 314 -0.80 27.14 -10.75
N GLN A 315 -0.64 27.80 -11.89
CA GLN A 315 0.36 27.44 -12.91
C GLN A 315 1.78 27.51 -12.36
N ARG A 316 2.10 28.59 -11.60
CA ARG A 316 3.43 28.79 -11.02
C ARG A 316 3.77 27.74 -9.95
N HIS A 317 2.76 27.24 -9.23
CA HIS A 317 2.93 26.31 -8.10
C HIS A 317 2.18 24.98 -8.31
N GLN A 318 2.03 24.57 -9.57
CA GLN A 318 1.28 23.36 -9.93
C GLN A 318 1.81 22.11 -9.19
N ASP A 319 3.13 21.95 -9.09
CA ASP A 319 3.78 20.83 -8.41
C ASP A 319 3.34 20.69 -6.94
N THR A 320 3.07 21.80 -6.26
CA THR A 320 2.65 21.81 -4.85
C THR A 320 1.13 21.74 -4.70
N LEU A 321 0.40 22.51 -5.52
CA LEU A 321 -1.04 22.69 -5.33
C LEU A 321 -1.89 21.59 -5.97
N ALA A 322 -1.45 20.99 -7.08
CA ALA A 322 -2.31 20.05 -7.83
C ALA A 322 -2.80 18.87 -6.98
N LYS A 323 -1.89 18.22 -6.25
CA LYS A 323 -2.24 17.05 -5.41
C LYS A 323 -3.14 17.43 -4.22
N LEU A 324 -2.89 18.59 -3.62
CA LEU A 324 -3.74 19.14 -2.54
C LEU A 324 -5.14 19.48 -3.05
N LEU A 325 -5.25 20.05 -4.25
CA LEU A 325 -6.51 20.37 -4.89
C LEU A 325 -7.34 19.13 -5.20
N VAL A 326 -6.72 18.08 -5.72
CA VAL A 326 -7.38 16.79 -5.96
C VAL A 326 -7.97 16.25 -4.66
N TYR A 327 -7.18 16.25 -3.57
CA TYR A 327 -7.66 15.82 -2.26
C TYR A 327 -8.84 16.65 -1.76
N GLU A 328 -8.70 17.97 -1.73
CA GLU A 328 -9.74 18.87 -1.20
C GLU A 328 -11.03 18.81 -2.04
N THR A 329 -10.91 18.76 -3.37
CA THR A 329 -12.06 18.59 -4.26
C THR A 329 -12.82 17.31 -3.92
N ARG A 330 -12.10 16.19 -3.86
CA ARG A 330 -12.69 14.89 -3.55
C ARG A 330 -13.36 14.89 -2.16
N MET A 331 -12.69 15.41 -1.13
CA MET A 331 -13.25 15.48 0.23
C MET A 331 -14.46 16.42 0.32
N SER A 332 -14.47 17.51 -0.45
CA SER A 332 -15.61 18.43 -0.49
C SER A 332 -16.90 17.78 -1.05
N HIS A 333 -16.74 16.89 -2.02
CA HIS A 333 -17.86 16.12 -2.61
C HIS A 333 -18.29 14.98 -1.67
N LEU A 334 -17.34 14.23 -1.13
CA LEU A 334 -17.62 13.12 -0.22
C LEU A 334 -18.35 13.54 1.05
N ARG A 335 -18.06 14.72 1.61
CA ARG A 335 -18.79 15.28 2.76
C ARG A 335 -20.31 15.39 2.57
N LYS A 336 -20.78 15.41 1.34
CA LYS A 336 -22.21 15.54 1.01
C LYS A 336 -22.92 14.20 0.94
N VAL A 337 -22.15 13.10 0.83
CA VAL A 337 -22.68 11.79 0.53
C VAL A 337 -22.32 10.71 1.55
N VAL A 338 -21.42 10.99 2.49
CA VAL A 338 -21.03 10.06 3.55
C VAL A 338 -21.07 10.74 4.92
N ASP A 339 -21.20 9.95 5.99
CA ASP A 339 -21.14 10.44 7.36
C ASP A 339 -19.71 10.85 7.79
N THR A 340 -19.59 11.44 8.98
CA THR A 340 -18.29 11.89 9.51
C THR A 340 -17.30 10.75 9.74
N THR A 341 -17.78 9.58 10.14
CA THR A 341 -16.95 8.37 10.37
C THR A 341 -16.42 7.82 9.05
N GLY A 342 -17.29 7.74 8.04
CA GLY A 342 -16.89 7.35 6.69
C GLY A 342 -15.92 8.33 6.06
N LEU A 343 -16.17 9.62 6.22
CA LEU A 343 -15.28 10.65 5.72
C LEU A 343 -13.89 10.57 6.37
N ASP A 344 -13.82 10.24 7.65
CA ASP A 344 -12.55 10.12 8.37
C ASP A 344 -11.70 8.96 7.83
N TYR A 345 -12.34 7.79 7.59
CA TYR A 345 -11.70 6.69 6.88
C TYR A 345 -11.21 7.10 5.47
N LEU A 346 -12.08 7.77 4.68
CA LEU A 346 -11.78 8.15 3.30
C LEU A 346 -10.61 9.13 3.18
N LYS A 347 -10.42 10.03 4.15
CA LYS A 347 -9.24 10.89 4.23
C LYS A 347 -7.95 10.07 4.36
N ALA A 348 -7.91 9.14 5.31
CA ALA A 348 -6.76 8.29 5.54
C ALA A 348 -6.50 7.34 4.35
N ASN A 349 -7.57 6.72 3.81
CA ASN A 349 -7.50 5.85 2.66
C ASN A 349 -7.02 6.57 1.40
N PHE A 350 -7.45 7.82 1.17
CA PHE A 350 -6.95 8.62 0.04
C PHE A 350 -5.43 8.73 0.05
N LEU A 351 -4.83 9.07 1.18
CA LEU A 351 -3.38 9.16 1.27
C LEU A 351 -2.74 7.78 1.13
N ALA A 352 -3.23 6.78 1.87
CA ALA A 352 -2.68 5.43 1.84
C ALA A 352 -2.59 4.85 0.42
N THR A 353 -3.67 5.00 -0.38
CA THR A 353 -3.73 4.48 -1.75
C THR A 353 -2.87 5.27 -2.74
N ASN A 354 -2.63 6.56 -2.49
CA ASN A 354 -1.82 7.40 -3.37
C ASN A 354 -0.31 7.38 -3.03
N LEU A 355 0.08 7.04 -1.79
CA LEU A 355 1.49 7.02 -1.39
C LEU A 355 2.43 6.31 -2.38
N PRO A 356 2.11 5.11 -2.91
CA PRO A 356 3.01 4.42 -3.84
C PRO A 356 3.16 5.07 -5.22
N THR A 357 2.27 6.01 -5.58
CA THR A 357 2.15 6.59 -6.93
C THR A 357 2.53 8.06 -7.01
N ILE A 358 3.04 8.64 -5.93
CA ILE A 358 3.46 10.04 -5.88
C ILE A 358 4.91 10.16 -5.39
N GLU A 359 5.60 11.21 -5.83
CA GLU A 359 6.99 11.48 -5.46
C GLU A 359 7.12 11.76 -3.96
N LEU A 360 8.29 11.46 -3.39
CA LEU A 360 8.61 11.63 -1.97
C LEU A 360 8.25 13.02 -1.43
N LYS A 361 8.56 14.08 -2.19
CA LYS A 361 8.21 15.46 -1.84
C LYS A 361 6.70 15.65 -1.64
N ASN A 362 5.90 15.07 -2.53
CA ASN A 362 4.45 15.17 -2.49
C ASN A 362 3.85 14.22 -1.44
N GLN A 363 4.50 13.08 -1.14
CA GLN A 363 4.12 12.20 -0.02
C GLN A 363 4.19 12.97 1.30
N GLU A 364 5.30 13.66 1.55
CA GLU A 364 5.48 14.47 2.77
C GLU A 364 4.45 15.59 2.86
N LEU A 365 4.26 16.34 1.78
CA LEU A 365 3.28 17.43 1.70
C LEU A 365 1.86 16.96 2.03
N LEU A 366 1.40 15.89 1.39
CA LEU A 366 0.06 15.33 1.62
C LEU A 366 -0.06 14.73 3.03
N TYR A 367 0.98 14.07 3.53
CA TYR A 367 0.99 13.53 4.88
C TYR A 367 0.79 14.64 5.92
N GLN A 368 1.56 15.73 5.82
CA GLN A 368 1.44 16.89 6.71
C GLN A 368 0.08 17.60 6.60
N HIS A 369 -0.56 17.54 5.42
CA HIS A 369 -1.86 18.13 5.20
C HIS A 369 -3.02 17.28 5.74
N ILE A 370 -2.97 15.96 5.49
CA ILE A 370 -4.08 15.05 5.73
C ILE A 370 -4.07 14.48 7.16
N MET A 371 -2.89 14.12 7.68
CA MET A 371 -2.76 13.46 8.98
C MET A 371 -3.47 14.19 10.14
N PRO A 372 -3.38 15.53 10.26
CA PRO A 372 -4.10 16.28 11.29
C PRO A 372 -5.63 16.27 11.13
N GLN A 373 -6.14 15.94 9.94
CA GLN A 373 -7.57 15.90 9.64
C GLN A 373 -8.20 14.52 9.94
N VAL A 374 -7.38 13.48 10.18
CA VAL A 374 -7.84 12.14 10.52
C VAL A 374 -8.09 12.07 12.02
N GLY A 375 -9.34 11.89 12.43
CA GLY A 375 -9.76 11.88 13.84
C GLY A 375 -9.50 10.53 14.52
N ASP A 376 -9.73 9.42 13.80
CA ASP A 376 -9.58 8.08 14.35
C ASP A 376 -8.11 7.72 14.61
N PRO A 377 -7.76 7.39 15.85
CA PRO A 377 -6.39 7.06 16.21
C PRO A 377 -5.85 5.78 15.52
N HIS A 378 -6.70 4.78 15.24
CA HIS A 378 -6.28 3.57 14.56
C HIS A 378 -5.98 3.85 13.07
N TYR A 379 -6.78 4.70 12.42
CA TYR A 379 -6.47 5.14 11.04
C TYR A 379 -5.19 5.96 10.99
N ARG A 380 -4.94 6.82 11.99
CA ARG A 380 -3.68 7.56 12.09
C ARG A 380 -2.48 6.64 12.23
N LEU A 381 -2.53 5.68 13.16
CA LEU A 381 -1.45 4.71 13.36
C LEU A 381 -1.19 3.86 12.10
N SER A 382 -2.26 3.40 11.46
CA SER A 382 -2.18 2.63 10.21
C SER A 382 -1.59 3.45 9.08
N LEU A 383 -1.97 4.72 8.97
CA LEU A 383 -1.43 5.64 7.97
C LEU A 383 0.04 5.97 8.23
N GLU A 384 0.41 6.21 9.48
CA GLU A 384 1.79 6.45 9.88
C GLU A 384 2.69 5.26 9.55
N GLU A 385 2.22 4.04 9.78
CA GLU A 385 2.95 2.82 9.41
C GLU A 385 3.20 2.75 7.90
N LEU A 386 2.17 2.97 7.08
CA LEU A 386 2.30 2.98 5.62
C LEU A 386 3.25 4.09 5.15
N TYR A 387 3.10 5.30 5.68
CA TYR A 387 3.98 6.42 5.34
C TYR A 387 5.44 6.12 5.68
N ARG A 388 5.73 5.60 6.88
CA ARG A 388 7.09 5.21 7.28
C ARG A 388 7.70 4.15 6.35
N LEU A 389 6.89 3.22 5.85
CA LEU A 389 7.34 2.23 4.87
C LEU A 389 7.72 2.86 3.53
N GLU A 390 6.97 3.87 3.10
CA GLU A 390 7.25 4.56 1.83
C GLU A 390 8.50 5.47 1.91
N VAL A 391 8.69 6.14 3.05
CA VAL A 391 9.82 7.08 3.20
C VAL A 391 11.09 6.44 3.77
N LYS A 392 11.09 5.16 4.14
CA LYS A 392 12.27 4.46 4.73
C LYS A 392 13.50 4.52 3.83
N ASP A 393 13.32 4.58 2.53
CA ASP A 393 14.39 4.62 1.54
C ASP A 393 14.74 6.06 1.09
N SER A 394 14.24 7.10 1.78
CA SER A 394 14.42 8.51 1.38
C SER A 394 15.89 8.91 1.19
N ALA A 395 16.79 8.44 2.06
CA ALA A 395 18.23 8.69 1.90
C ALA A 395 18.78 8.09 0.61
N THR A 396 18.36 6.88 0.24
CA THR A 396 18.75 6.22 -1.03
C THR A 396 18.17 6.97 -2.22
N ILE A 397 16.90 7.36 -2.16
CA ILE A 397 16.22 8.15 -3.20
C ILE A 397 16.99 9.44 -3.46
N ASN A 398 17.31 10.18 -2.40
CA ASN A 398 18.04 11.45 -2.52
C ASN A 398 19.47 11.24 -3.06
N ALA A 399 20.17 10.17 -2.65
CA ALA A 399 21.49 9.84 -3.17
C ALA A 399 21.45 9.50 -4.69
N VAL A 400 20.44 8.75 -5.14
CA VAL A 400 20.23 8.45 -6.55
C VAL A 400 19.87 9.73 -7.32
N ALA A 401 19.02 10.58 -6.76
CA ALA A 401 18.65 11.86 -7.38
C ALA A 401 19.85 12.80 -7.58
N ALA A 402 20.78 12.82 -6.63
CA ALA A 402 22.00 13.64 -6.73
C ALA A 402 22.95 13.16 -7.84
N LYS A 403 22.98 11.84 -8.13
CA LYS A 403 23.83 11.28 -9.18
C LYS A 403 23.21 11.33 -10.57
N PHE A 404 21.89 11.29 -10.67
CA PHE A 404 21.17 11.23 -11.93
C PHE A 404 20.46 12.56 -12.24
N SER A 405 21.07 13.42 -13.03
CA SER A 405 20.45 14.65 -13.52
C SER A 405 19.63 14.40 -14.79
N LYS A 406 18.64 15.27 -15.06
CA LYS A 406 17.72 15.14 -16.22
C LYS A 406 18.39 15.12 -17.61
N GLN A 407 19.68 15.46 -17.70
CA GLN A 407 20.40 15.64 -18.98
C GLN A 407 21.34 14.48 -19.32
N ILE A 408 21.31 13.37 -18.59
CA ILE A 408 22.30 12.29 -18.76
C ILE A 408 21.79 11.28 -19.81
N ASN A 409 22.36 11.36 -21.02
CA ASN A 409 22.16 10.37 -22.10
C ASN A 409 23.21 9.25 -22.08
N GLN A 410 24.01 9.14 -21.02
CA GLN A 410 24.99 8.09 -20.80
C GLN A 410 24.64 7.26 -19.58
N PRO A 411 24.99 5.95 -19.58
CA PRO A 411 24.75 5.09 -18.41
C PRO A 411 25.50 5.61 -17.18
N VAL A 412 24.80 5.75 -16.05
CA VAL A 412 25.37 6.19 -14.76
C VAL A 412 25.05 5.15 -13.69
N GLU A 413 26.06 4.59 -13.06
CA GLU A 413 25.87 3.71 -11.90
C GLU A 413 25.52 4.56 -10.68
N VAL A 414 24.28 4.42 -10.22
CA VAL A 414 23.73 5.19 -9.08
C VAL A 414 23.83 4.43 -7.75
N LEU A 415 23.66 3.10 -7.80
CA LEU A 415 23.85 2.17 -6.70
C LEU A 415 24.64 0.98 -7.23
N SER A 416 25.25 0.17 -6.34
CA SER A 416 26.02 -1.00 -6.74
C SER A 416 25.21 -1.96 -7.63
N GLY A 417 25.62 -2.06 -8.89
CA GLY A 417 24.95 -2.85 -9.92
C GLY A 417 23.65 -2.26 -10.49
N VAL A 418 23.27 -1.05 -10.11
CA VAL A 418 22.08 -0.34 -10.63
C VAL A 418 22.54 0.84 -11.49
N THR A 419 22.32 0.75 -12.78
CA THR A 419 22.71 1.77 -13.77
C THR A 419 21.48 2.43 -14.36
N LEU A 420 21.43 3.75 -14.37
CA LEU A 420 20.36 4.53 -14.99
C LEU A 420 20.81 5.10 -16.34
N LEU A 421 19.89 5.13 -17.29
CA LEU A 421 20.07 5.70 -18.61
C LEU A 421 18.78 6.39 -19.05
N ARG A 422 18.85 7.55 -19.67
CA ARG A 422 17.76 8.14 -20.45
C ARG A 422 18.03 7.91 -21.93
N SER A 423 17.03 7.40 -22.66
CA SER A 423 17.16 7.15 -24.10
C SER A 423 16.04 7.88 -24.86
N SER A 424 16.40 8.43 -26.02
CA SER A 424 15.46 8.98 -27.00
C SER A 424 15.34 8.10 -28.26
N ARG A 425 15.85 6.84 -28.19
CA ARG A 425 15.86 5.90 -29.31
C ARG A 425 14.55 5.14 -29.41
N TYR A 426 14.20 4.74 -30.62
CA TYR A 426 12.97 4.01 -30.92
C TYR A 426 13.28 2.55 -31.31
N GLY A 427 12.37 1.67 -31.00
CA GLY A 427 12.27 0.33 -31.55
C GLY A 427 13.60 -0.42 -31.65
N LYS A 428 14.09 -0.68 -32.88
CA LYS A 428 15.33 -1.42 -33.09
C LYS A 428 16.59 -0.71 -32.56
N GLU A 429 16.67 0.60 -32.71
CA GLU A 429 17.81 1.38 -32.21
C GLU A 429 17.93 1.28 -30.69
N LEU A 430 16.79 1.19 -29.98
CA LEU A 430 16.77 0.97 -28.55
C LEU A 430 17.31 -0.42 -28.20
N ILE A 431 16.95 -1.47 -28.96
CA ILE A 431 17.49 -2.84 -28.82
C ILE A 431 19.01 -2.85 -29.09
N GLU A 432 19.49 -2.19 -30.13
CA GLU A 432 20.92 -2.05 -30.43
C GLU A 432 21.67 -1.36 -29.29
N GLN A 433 21.06 -0.38 -28.63
CA GLN A 433 21.63 0.26 -27.44
C GLN A 433 21.77 -0.72 -26.28
N PHE A 434 20.77 -1.60 -26.06
CA PHE A 434 20.87 -2.65 -25.04
C PHE A 434 21.94 -3.66 -25.36
N GLN A 435 22.05 -4.06 -26.63
CA GLN A 435 23.07 -5.01 -27.11
C GLN A 435 24.49 -4.45 -26.88
N ALA A 436 24.72 -3.18 -27.16
CA ALA A 436 26.00 -2.53 -26.90
C ALA A 436 26.38 -2.56 -25.39
N GLN A 437 25.40 -2.47 -24.49
CA GLN A 437 25.61 -2.55 -23.04
C GLN A 437 25.72 -4.01 -22.54
N ALA A 438 25.18 -4.97 -23.28
CA ALA A 438 25.19 -6.36 -22.90
C ALA A 438 26.56 -7.04 -23.01
N GLN A 439 27.45 -6.55 -23.87
CA GLN A 439 28.81 -7.09 -24.04
C GLN A 439 28.80 -8.59 -24.32
N GLY A 440 27.91 -9.07 -25.18
CA GLY A 440 27.79 -10.47 -25.54
C GLY A 440 27.00 -11.37 -24.56
N ARG A 441 26.35 -10.79 -23.55
CA ARG A 441 25.43 -11.52 -22.65
C ARG A 441 24.04 -11.66 -23.26
N LEU A 442 23.25 -12.60 -22.75
CA LEU A 442 21.79 -12.62 -22.97
C LEU A 442 21.16 -11.38 -22.36
N ILE A 443 20.05 -10.91 -22.94
CA ILE A 443 19.36 -9.72 -22.44
C ILE A 443 17.92 -10.09 -22.07
N TYR A 444 17.59 -9.98 -20.80
CA TYR A 444 16.21 -10.07 -20.32
C TYR A 444 15.65 -8.68 -20.16
N VAL A 445 14.66 -8.32 -20.98
CA VAL A 445 14.03 -7.00 -20.96
C VAL A 445 12.68 -7.07 -20.24
N LEU A 446 12.47 -6.20 -19.26
CA LEU A 446 11.18 -5.96 -18.62
C LEU A 446 10.72 -4.54 -18.96
N ALA A 447 9.61 -4.41 -19.66
CA ALA A 447 8.90 -3.15 -19.88
C ALA A 447 7.93 -2.91 -18.73
N TRP A 448 7.97 -1.74 -18.09
CA TRP A 448 7.23 -1.45 -16.88
C TRP A 448 6.88 0.03 -16.72
N SER A 449 5.92 0.36 -15.82
CA SER A 449 5.62 1.74 -15.43
C SER A 449 5.42 1.83 -13.90
N PRO A 450 5.94 2.87 -13.22
CA PRO A 450 5.69 3.09 -11.80
C PRO A 450 4.22 3.45 -11.52
N ASP A 451 3.48 3.92 -12.51
CA ASP A 451 2.07 4.27 -12.40
C ASP A 451 1.17 3.00 -12.32
N VAL A 452 1.68 1.84 -12.78
CA VAL A 452 0.97 0.55 -12.81
C VAL A 452 1.40 -0.34 -11.64
N GLU A 453 0.46 -0.75 -10.78
CA GLU A 453 0.75 -1.57 -9.60
C GLU A 453 1.40 -2.92 -9.96
N ALA A 454 0.85 -3.63 -10.95
CA ALA A 454 1.42 -4.89 -11.42
C ALA A 454 2.88 -4.75 -11.86
N SER A 455 3.24 -3.63 -12.50
CA SER A 455 4.63 -3.33 -12.89
C SER A 455 5.57 -3.16 -11.69
N ARG A 456 5.10 -2.50 -10.64
CA ARG A 456 5.89 -2.33 -9.41
C ARG A 456 6.16 -3.67 -8.72
N LEU A 457 5.18 -4.57 -8.71
CA LEU A 457 5.32 -5.92 -8.16
C LEU A 457 6.32 -6.76 -8.97
N GLU A 458 6.31 -6.65 -10.30
CA GLU A 458 7.26 -7.36 -11.15
C GLU A 458 8.70 -6.85 -10.98
N LEU A 459 8.89 -5.55 -10.75
CA LEU A 459 10.21 -5.00 -10.45
C LEU A 459 10.76 -5.51 -9.10
N GLN A 460 9.89 -5.70 -8.10
CA GLN A 460 10.25 -6.34 -6.83
C GLN A 460 10.61 -7.82 -7.02
N ALA A 461 9.81 -8.56 -7.78
CA ALA A 461 10.06 -9.96 -8.11
C ALA A 461 11.36 -10.15 -8.89
N ALA A 462 11.71 -9.21 -9.77
CA ALA A 462 12.96 -9.24 -10.53
C ALA A 462 14.20 -9.22 -9.63
N ARG A 463 14.16 -8.48 -8.54
CA ARG A 463 15.26 -8.50 -7.55
C ARG A 463 15.40 -9.88 -6.91
N ALA A 464 14.31 -10.49 -6.47
CA ALA A 464 14.34 -11.83 -5.88
C ALA A 464 14.81 -12.90 -6.89
N LEU A 465 14.38 -12.79 -8.16
CA LEU A 465 14.82 -13.65 -9.24
C LEU A 465 16.34 -13.54 -9.47
N GLN A 466 16.90 -12.33 -9.44
CA GLN A 466 18.35 -12.11 -9.61
C GLN A 466 19.17 -12.74 -8.47
N GLU A 467 18.67 -12.72 -7.25
CA GLU A 467 19.32 -13.38 -6.10
C GLU A 467 19.40 -14.91 -6.30
N GLN A 468 18.39 -15.51 -6.96
CA GLN A 468 18.38 -16.94 -7.31
C GLN A 468 19.29 -17.29 -8.51
N LEU A 469 19.40 -16.38 -9.48
CA LEU A 469 20.20 -16.59 -10.69
C LEU A 469 21.71 -16.53 -10.41
N GLY A 470 22.14 -15.79 -9.40
CA GLY A 470 23.55 -15.54 -9.14
C GLY A 470 24.24 -14.75 -10.28
N SER A 471 25.54 -14.98 -10.47
CA SER A 471 26.35 -14.29 -11.48
C SER A 471 26.26 -14.93 -12.87
N ARG A 472 25.05 -15.15 -13.41
CA ARG A 472 24.87 -15.67 -14.75
C ARG A 472 25.15 -14.61 -15.82
N ASP A 473 25.46 -15.09 -17.02
CA ASP A 473 25.78 -14.27 -18.19
C ASP A 473 24.53 -13.64 -18.84
N ILE A 474 23.80 -12.86 -18.03
CA ILE A 474 22.55 -12.20 -18.40
C ILE A 474 22.61 -10.74 -17.97
N LEU A 475 22.27 -9.83 -18.88
CA LEU A 475 21.95 -8.44 -18.56
C LEU A 475 20.45 -8.28 -18.38
N PHE A 476 20.03 -7.81 -17.20
CA PHE A 476 18.66 -7.34 -16.98
C PHE A 476 18.54 -5.89 -17.44
N VAL A 477 17.58 -5.63 -18.30
CA VAL A 477 17.24 -4.30 -18.80
C VAL A 477 15.79 -3.99 -18.41
N TYR A 478 15.60 -2.91 -17.66
CA TYR A 478 14.30 -2.44 -17.21
C TYR A 478 13.95 -1.17 -17.96
N VAL A 479 13.08 -1.27 -18.95
CA VAL A 479 12.64 -0.10 -19.72
C VAL A 479 11.38 0.45 -19.10
N GLY A 480 11.43 1.70 -18.66
CA GLY A 480 10.32 2.33 -17.95
C GLY A 480 9.92 3.65 -18.58
N THR A 481 8.62 3.94 -18.51
CA THR A 481 8.03 5.25 -18.74
C THR A 481 7.15 5.63 -17.56
N SER A 482 6.81 6.89 -17.39
CA SER A 482 5.89 7.38 -16.37
C SER A 482 5.08 8.53 -16.93
N GLU A 483 3.76 8.42 -16.84
CA GLU A 483 2.82 9.49 -17.15
C GLU A 483 2.87 10.61 -16.09
N THR A 484 3.25 10.26 -14.85
CA THR A 484 3.29 11.20 -13.73
C THR A 484 4.56 12.03 -13.76
N SER A 485 5.75 11.39 -13.69
CA SER A 485 7.04 12.10 -13.75
C SER A 485 8.24 11.15 -13.86
N THR A 486 9.35 11.66 -14.43
CA THR A 486 10.65 10.96 -14.42
C THR A 486 11.16 10.74 -12.99
N GLU A 487 10.82 11.65 -12.07
CA GLU A 487 11.17 11.55 -10.65
C GLU A 487 10.55 10.31 -10.03
N LEU A 488 9.26 10.03 -10.27
CA LEU A 488 8.59 8.85 -9.75
C LEU A 488 9.23 7.54 -10.26
N TRP A 489 9.59 7.49 -11.56
CA TRP A 489 10.32 6.35 -12.11
C TRP A 489 11.67 6.15 -11.39
N ARG A 490 12.46 7.21 -11.23
CA ARG A 490 13.77 7.17 -10.56
C ARG A 490 13.67 6.75 -9.10
N GLU A 491 12.68 7.28 -8.36
CA GLU A 491 12.41 6.91 -6.97
C GLU A 491 12.01 5.45 -6.85
N SER A 492 11.19 4.95 -7.77
CA SER A 492 10.80 3.55 -7.81
C SER A 492 12.00 2.61 -8.05
N VAL A 493 12.92 2.98 -8.93
CA VAL A 493 14.19 2.25 -9.12
C VAL A 493 15.03 2.27 -7.85
N ALA A 494 15.16 3.43 -7.19
CA ALA A 494 15.93 3.58 -5.95
C ALA A 494 15.36 2.72 -4.80
N LYS A 495 14.03 2.62 -4.69
CA LYS A 495 13.34 1.78 -3.69
C LYS A 495 13.56 0.29 -3.94
N ASN A 496 13.44 -0.15 -5.19
CA ASN A 496 13.48 -1.58 -5.55
C ASN A 496 14.91 -2.14 -5.61
N LYS A 497 15.89 -1.33 -6.00
CA LYS A 497 17.32 -1.73 -6.06
C LYS A 497 17.58 -2.99 -6.91
N ALA A 498 16.73 -3.27 -7.91
CA ALA A 498 16.94 -4.37 -8.85
C ALA A 498 18.20 -4.08 -9.70
N LYS A 499 19.16 -5.01 -9.72
CA LYS A 499 20.43 -4.81 -10.43
C LYS A 499 20.21 -4.88 -11.94
N GLY A 500 20.90 -4.05 -12.70
CA GLY A 500 20.82 -4.02 -14.15
C GLY A 500 20.80 -2.62 -14.73
N LEU A 501 20.44 -2.54 -15.99
CA LEU A 501 20.31 -1.29 -16.73
C LEU A 501 18.85 -0.81 -16.69
N HIS A 502 18.58 0.27 -16.02
CA HIS A 502 17.26 0.91 -15.99
C HIS A 502 17.26 2.06 -17.02
N VAL A 503 16.37 1.97 -17.99
CA VAL A 503 16.27 2.91 -19.10
C VAL A 503 14.95 3.66 -19.00
N PHE A 504 15.01 4.97 -18.85
CA PHE A 504 13.84 5.83 -18.99
C PHE A 504 13.65 6.21 -20.45
N VAL A 505 12.43 6.10 -20.95
CA VAL A 505 12.01 6.55 -22.28
C VAL A 505 10.69 7.30 -22.17
N GLU A 506 10.42 8.20 -23.10
CA GLU A 506 9.11 8.83 -23.20
C GLU A 506 8.06 7.85 -23.76
N THR A 507 6.79 8.17 -23.65
CA THR A 507 5.68 7.26 -23.97
C THR A 507 5.75 6.71 -25.41
N ASP A 508 6.07 7.53 -26.40
CA ASP A 508 6.14 7.13 -27.80
C ASP A 508 7.31 6.17 -28.10
N GLN A 509 8.48 6.34 -27.45
CA GLN A 509 9.58 5.36 -27.53
C GLN A 509 9.19 4.05 -26.81
N PHE A 510 8.49 4.16 -25.68
CA PHE A 510 8.01 3.01 -24.94
C PHE A 510 7.02 2.18 -25.77
N ASP A 511 6.05 2.83 -26.39
CA ASP A 511 5.07 2.18 -27.26
C ASP A 511 5.72 1.49 -28.46
N SER A 512 6.77 2.07 -29.03
CA SER A 512 7.54 1.45 -30.10
C SER A 512 8.25 0.16 -29.66
N LEU A 513 8.70 0.08 -28.40
CA LEU A 513 9.28 -1.13 -27.82
C LEU A 513 8.19 -2.18 -27.56
N ILE A 514 7.08 -1.80 -26.96
CA ILE A 514 5.94 -2.69 -26.71
C ILE A 514 5.41 -3.34 -28.00
N ALA A 515 5.31 -2.55 -29.07
CA ALA A 515 4.96 -3.07 -30.39
C ALA A 515 5.95 -4.12 -30.93
N LEU A 516 7.28 -3.92 -30.72
CA LEU A 516 8.30 -4.91 -31.08
C LEU A 516 8.21 -6.19 -30.23
N MET A 517 7.87 -6.05 -28.97
CA MET A 517 7.64 -7.18 -28.06
C MET A 517 6.35 -7.94 -28.40
N ARG A 518 5.45 -7.34 -29.18
CA ARG A 518 4.11 -7.85 -29.51
C ARG A 518 3.26 -8.04 -28.24
N SER A 519 3.31 -7.08 -27.35
CA SER A 519 2.48 -7.04 -26.16
C SER A 519 1.47 -5.92 -26.27
N ASP A 520 0.29 -6.10 -25.66
CA ASP A 520 -0.76 -5.08 -25.54
C ASP A 520 -0.93 -4.61 -24.08
N VAL A 521 -0.09 -5.13 -23.19
CA VAL A 521 -0.19 -4.86 -21.74
C VAL A 521 1.18 -4.57 -21.13
N VAL A 522 1.16 -3.84 -20.02
CA VAL A 522 2.31 -3.56 -19.16
C VAL A 522 1.97 -4.05 -17.75
N PRO A 523 2.85 -4.84 -17.10
CA PRO A 523 4.23 -5.19 -17.47
C PRO A 523 4.32 -6.26 -18.56
N ALA A 524 5.41 -6.21 -19.35
CA ALA A 524 5.72 -7.20 -20.36
C ALA A 524 7.21 -7.57 -20.34
N ALA A 525 7.55 -8.83 -20.64
CA ALA A 525 8.93 -9.27 -20.67
C ALA A 525 9.31 -9.91 -22.01
N THR A 526 10.60 -9.80 -22.38
CA THR A 526 11.16 -10.47 -23.56
C THR A 526 12.58 -10.92 -23.30
N LEU A 527 13.00 -12.00 -23.98
CA LEU A 527 14.37 -12.48 -23.96
C LEU A 527 15.03 -12.27 -25.32
N LEU A 528 16.16 -11.59 -25.34
CA LEU A 528 17.01 -11.41 -26.52
C LEU A 528 18.28 -12.25 -26.42
N GLY A 529 18.73 -12.74 -27.57
CA GLY A 529 19.99 -13.42 -27.71
C GLY A 529 21.20 -12.49 -27.62
N ARG A 530 22.38 -13.08 -27.59
CA ARG A 530 23.66 -12.35 -27.60
C ARG A 530 23.84 -11.50 -28.87
N ASP A 531 23.14 -11.84 -29.94
CA ASP A 531 23.08 -11.11 -31.23
C ASP A 531 21.97 -10.04 -31.29
N GLY A 532 21.25 -9.81 -30.18
CA GLY A 532 20.14 -8.85 -30.08
C GLY A 532 18.83 -9.33 -30.72
N LYS A 533 18.78 -10.56 -31.27
CA LYS A 533 17.53 -11.10 -31.83
C LYS A 533 16.61 -11.64 -30.75
N PHE A 534 15.31 -11.57 -31.01
CA PHE A 534 14.32 -12.11 -30.10
C PHE A 534 14.39 -13.64 -30.02
N ILE A 535 14.71 -14.16 -28.84
CA ILE A 535 14.58 -15.60 -28.51
C ILE A 535 13.13 -15.89 -28.11
N LYS A 536 12.57 -15.05 -27.25
CA LYS A 536 11.19 -15.18 -26.76
C LYS A 536 10.59 -13.77 -26.58
N ARG A 537 9.56 -13.43 -27.36
CA ARG A 537 8.92 -12.11 -27.29
C ARG A 537 8.02 -11.94 -26.08
N ASP A 538 7.25 -12.95 -25.77
CA ASP A 538 6.42 -13.05 -24.56
C ASP A 538 7.14 -13.98 -23.57
N ALA A 539 8.18 -13.46 -22.92
CA ALA A 539 8.91 -14.19 -21.91
C ALA A 539 8.13 -14.18 -20.58
N PRO A 540 8.28 -15.24 -19.74
CA PRO A 540 7.67 -15.24 -18.42
C PRO A 540 8.11 -14.03 -17.60
N LEU A 541 7.18 -13.46 -16.83
CA LEU A 541 7.45 -12.35 -15.93
C LEU A 541 8.28 -12.79 -14.71
N PRO A 542 9.00 -11.86 -14.05
CA PRO A 542 9.84 -12.18 -12.88
C PRO A 542 9.08 -12.84 -11.72
N SER A 543 7.79 -12.57 -11.57
CA SER A 543 6.91 -13.21 -10.57
C SER A 543 6.72 -14.72 -10.79
N LYS A 544 7.16 -15.25 -11.95
CA LYS A 544 7.17 -16.68 -12.29
C LYS A 544 8.61 -17.21 -12.39
N PRO A 545 9.36 -17.24 -11.29
CA PRO A 545 10.80 -17.51 -11.32
C PRO A 545 11.14 -18.86 -11.94
N ASP A 546 10.36 -19.91 -11.69
CA ASP A 546 10.61 -21.26 -12.24
C ASP A 546 10.51 -21.28 -13.76
N GLU A 547 9.54 -20.58 -14.35
CA GLU A 547 9.39 -20.48 -15.80
C GLU A 547 10.55 -19.69 -16.43
N VAL A 548 10.98 -18.58 -15.78
CA VAL A 548 12.14 -17.80 -16.24
C VAL A 548 13.41 -18.64 -16.15
N LEU A 549 13.64 -19.32 -15.02
CA LEU A 549 14.82 -20.18 -14.83
C LEU A 549 14.86 -21.32 -15.85
N LYS A 550 13.72 -21.92 -16.16
CA LYS A 550 13.61 -22.97 -17.20
C LYS A 550 13.99 -22.40 -18.57
N LEU A 551 13.39 -21.25 -18.95
CA LEU A 551 13.69 -20.59 -20.23
C LEU A 551 15.19 -20.27 -20.39
N LEU A 552 15.84 -19.82 -19.30
CA LEU A 552 17.26 -19.46 -19.31
C LEU A 552 18.21 -20.67 -19.29
N ARG A 553 17.77 -21.85 -18.81
CA ARG A 553 18.57 -23.10 -18.85
C ARG A 553 18.61 -23.73 -20.24
N GLU A 554 17.59 -23.46 -21.04
CA GLU A 554 17.47 -23.98 -22.40
C GLU A 554 18.31 -23.19 -23.42
N LYS A 555 18.96 -22.09 -23.01
CA LYS A 555 19.76 -21.16 -23.84
C LYS A 555 21.18 -20.98 -23.33
#